data_ee62fd7d3d4c9887eb3921dd28f03491
#
_entry.id   ee62fd7d3d4c9887eb3921dd28f03491
#
_cell.length_a   1.000
_cell.length_b   1.000
_cell.length_c   1.000
_cell.angle_alpha   90.00
_cell.angle_beta   90.00
_cell.angle_gamma   90.00
#
_symmetry.space_group_name_H-M   'P 1'
#
loop_
_entity.id
_entity.type
_entity.pdbx_description
1 polymer ?
#
loop_
_entity_poly.entity_id
_entity_poly.type
_entity_poly.pdbx_seq_one_letter_code
_entity_poly.pdbx_strand_id
1 'polypeptide(L)'
;MTIQKMAAVGAASVLSCVIATTAAQSQVRINGSTATFALPNQTNQAARGIDFANAKPMVIPAARTLPPAQAQAIASALDPLQVFGAPGAEEGDPGTGELNQVQLVAAQDIPQGSGIEPEEFGTSAQPFTTSEVNAIGDLTVNYYPYRAAGKLFFNIGSASYLCSASLIKPGIVVTAAHCVANYGQKQFYSGWTFVPAYNNGSAPYGSWTAASATVPTAYYDGTDNCAQYGVICPDDVAVITLNPQSGRYAGYYAGWFAYGWNGYGYNASSQALISQLGYPVALDGGLLMQRNDSQGFVSSSFSNNTIIGSLMTGGSSGGPWLVNLGTPPSLSGTSFGSAATHDVVVGVTSWGYNDTSVKQQGAAPFTSGNIVNLVNTVCTAAPAACS
;
A
#
# COMPACT_ATOMS: atom_id res chain seq x y z
N MET A 1 5.87 95.27 -1.75
CA MET A 1 4.72 94.52 -2.32
C MET A 1 5.26 93.20 -2.82
N THR A 2 5.20 92.15 -1.97
CA THR A 2 5.93 90.91 -2.19
C THR A 2 4.87 89.84 -2.35
N ILE A 3 4.83 89.20 -3.52
CA ILE A 3 3.89 88.10 -3.88
C ILE A 3 4.52 86.77 -3.49
N GLN A 4 3.95 86.07 -2.54
CA GLN A 4 4.33 84.73 -2.18
C GLN A 4 3.61 83.74 -3.16
N LYS A 5 4.41 82.87 -3.80
CA LYS A 5 3.92 81.74 -4.55
C LYS A 5 3.74 80.55 -3.61
N MET A 6 2.49 80.05 -3.49
CA MET A 6 2.23 78.75 -2.86
C MET A 6 2.48 77.63 -3.87
N ALA A 7 3.33 76.69 -3.49
CA ALA A 7 3.55 75.43 -4.19
C ALA A 7 2.62 74.35 -3.60
N ALA A 8 1.77 73.76 -4.41
CA ALA A 8 0.95 72.62 -4.03
C ALA A 8 1.75 71.33 -4.21
N VAL A 9 1.93 70.60 -3.09
CA VAL A 9 2.51 69.25 -3.09
C VAL A 9 1.42 68.24 -3.24
N GLY A 10 1.35 67.61 -4.41
CA GLY A 10 0.43 66.48 -4.67
C GLY A 10 0.99 65.20 -4.06
N ALA A 11 0.31 64.65 -3.05
CA ALA A 11 0.59 63.33 -2.50
C ALA A 11 -0.01 62.21 -3.42
N ALA A 12 0.86 61.50 -4.11
CA ALA A 12 0.47 60.30 -4.84
C ALA A 12 0.39 59.10 -3.89
N SER A 13 -0.81 58.69 -3.54
CA SER A 13 -1.03 57.46 -2.76
C SER A 13 -0.81 56.23 -3.67
N VAL A 14 0.32 55.52 -3.45
CA VAL A 14 0.56 54.21 -4.07
C VAL A 14 -0.24 53.17 -3.28
N LEU A 15 -1.33 52.70 -3.86
CA LEU A 15 -2.13 51.61 -3.33
C LEU A 15 -1.40 50.29 -3.65
N SER A 16 -0.59 49.79 -2.69
CA SER A 16 0.04 48.46 -2.79
C SER A 16 -1.01 47.40 -2.58
N CYS A 17 -1.43 46.78 -3.70
CA CYS A 17 -2.29 45.59 -3.66
C CYS A 17 -1.44 44.41 -3.17
N VAL A 18 -1.51 44.10 -1.88
CA VAL A 18 -0.92 42.86 -1.32
C VAL A 18 -1.80 41.73 -1.76
N ILE A 19 -1.41 41.01 -2.81
CA ILE A 19 -2.03 39.74 -3.18
C ILE A 19 -1.56 38.73 -2.12
N ALA A 20 -2.38 38.50 -1.10
CA ALA A 20 -2.20 37.40 -0.17
C ALA A 20 -2.43 36.09 -0.93
N THR A 21 -1.36 35.45 -1.40
CA THR A 21 -1.39 34.07 -1.83
C THR A 21 -1.60 33.22 -0.57
N THR A 22 -2.85 32.86 -0.27
CA THR A 22 -3.13 31.85 0.74
C THR A 22 -2.56 30.53 0.23
N ALA A 23 -1.42 30.13 0.78
CA ALA A 23 -0.92 28.78 0.62
C ALA A 23 -2.02 27.84 1.13
N ALA A 24 -2.54 26.98 0.25
CA ALA A 24 -3.53 25.98 0.62
C ALA A 24 -2.84 25.07 1.65
N GLN A 25 -3.24 25.20 2.91
CA GLN A 25 -2.72 24.33 3.98
C GLN A 25 -3.29 22.93 3.79
N SER A 26 -2.42 21.92 3.86
CA SER A 26 -2.81 20.54 3.97
C SER A 26 -3.67 20.35 5.23
N GLN A 27 -4.89 19.85 5.07
CA GLN A 27 -5.80 19.65 6.19
C GLN A 27 -6.13 18.17 6.33
N VAL A 28 -6.02 17.67 7.56
CA VAL A 28 -6.58 16.38 7.94
C VAL A 28 -8.09 16.56 8.11
N ARG A 29 -8.85 15.67 7.46
CA ARG A 29 -10.31 15.59 7.61
C ARG A 29 -10.66 14.25 8.22
N ILE A 30 -11.44 14.27 9.28
CA ILE A 30 -12.02 13.08 9.89
C ILE A 30 -13.45 12.93 9.34
N ASN A 31 -13.76 11.77 8.80
CA ASN A 31 -15.09 11.42 8.31
C ASN A 31 -15.47 10.03 8.83
N GLY A 32 -16.17 9.98 9.96
CA GLY A 32 -16.54 8.73 10.60
C GLY A 32 -15.32 7.85 10.92
N SER A 33 -15.23 6.70 10.26
CA SER A 33 -14.17 5.71 10.47
C SER A 33 -12.87 6.00 9.70
N THR A 34 -12.77 7.14 8.98
CA THR A 34 -11.61 7.46 8.14
C THR A 34 -11.00 8.82 8.47
N ALA A 35 -9.66 8.89 8.42
CA ALA A 35 -8.86 10.11 8.49
C ALA A 35 -8.15 10.31 7.13
N THR A 36 -8.37 11.47 6.50
CA THR A 36 -7.82 11.80 5.18
C THR A 36 -6.92 13.02 5.26
N PHE A 37 -5.73 12.93 4.75
CA PHE A 37 -4.80 14.01 4.53
C PHE A 37 -4.85 14.42 3.06
N ALA A 38 -5.40 15.61 2.77
CA ALA A 38 -5.44 16.16 1.43
C ALA A 38 -4.18 17.00 1.18
N LEU A 39 -3.48 16.70 0.09
CA LEU A 39 -2.36 17.51 -0.37
C LEU A 39 -2.90 18.69 -1.20
N PRO A 40 -2.33 19.90 -1.05
CA PRO A 40 -2.70 21.03 -1.91
C PRO A 40 -2.38 20.66 -3.36
N ASN A 41 -3.28 21.02 -4.29
CA ASN A 41 -3.16 20.73 -5.73
C ASN A 41 -1.74 20.95 -6.23
N GLN A 42 -1.00 19.87 -6.36
CA GLN A 42 0.34 19.87 -6.96
C GLN A 42 0.17 19.42 -8.41
N THR A 43 -0.08 20.40 -9.29
CA THR A 43 0.07 20.17 -10.72
C THR A 43 1.47 19.64 -10.99
N ASN A 44 1.59 18.36 -11.36
CA ASN A 44 2.77 17.71 -11.98
C ASN A 44 4.17 18.22 -11.56
N GLN A 45 4.35 18.65 -10.32
CA GLN A 45 5.70 18.81 -9.81
C GLN A 45 6.20 17.39 -9.50
N ALA A 46 7.12 16.93 -10.33
CA ALA A 46 7.93 15.75 -10.07
C ALA A 46 8.13 15.59 -8.56
N ALA A 47 8.16 14.37 -8.05
CA ALA A 47 8.27 14.03 -6.64
C ALA A 47 9.38 14.86 -5.95
N ARG A 48 9.09 16.13 -5.66
CA ARG A 48 10.07 17.07 -5.11
C ARG A 48 10.42 16.59 -3.71
N GLY A 49 11.68 16.24 -3.55
CA GLY A 49 12.26 15.84 -2.28
C GLY A 49 12.24 14.35 -1.99
N ILE A 50 11.87 13.47 -2.94
CA ILE A 50 12.09 12.03 -2.80
C ILE A 50 13.50 11.68 -3.29
N ASP A 51 14.30 11.12 -2.41
CA ASP A 51 15.57 10.49 -2.77
C ASP A 51 15.31 9.02 -3.12
N PHE A 52 15.04 8.76 -4.40
CA PHE A 52 14.77 7.41 -4.88
C PHE A 52 15.96 6.46 -4.74
N ALA A 53 17.19 6.99 -4.79
CA ALA A 53 18.40 6.18 -4.75
C ALA A 53 18.73 5.70 -3.33
N ASN A 54 18.45 6.53 -2.32
CA ASN A 54 18.81 6.28 -0.93
C ASN A 54 17.57 6.10 -0.03
N ALA A 55 16.40 5.84 -0.61
CA ALA A 55 15.19 5.58 0.15
C ALA A 55 15.36 4.33 1.03
N LYS A 56 15.11 4.50 2.33
CA LYS A 56 15.26 3.42 3.32
C LYS A 56 14.01 2.54 3.33
N PRO A 57 14.17 1.22 3.51
CA PRO A 57 13.01 0.36 3.70
C PRO A 57 12.24 0.80 4.95
N MET A 58 10.92 0.87 4.84
CA MET A 58 10.09 1.01 6.02
C MET A 58 10.23 -0.26 6.86
N VAL A 59 10.45 -0.08 8.15
CA VAL A 59 10.56 -1.21 9.09
C VAL A 59 9.19 -1.87 9.19
N ILE A 60 9.14 -3.18 8.98
CA ILE A 60 7.92 -3.96 9.22
C ILE A 60 7.63 -3.94 10.72
N PRO A 61 6.40 -3.58 11.14
CA PRO A 61 6.00 -3.70 12.52
C PRO A 61 6.24 -5.11 13.05
N ALA A 62 6.86 -5.19 14.21
CA ALA A 62 7.34 -6.46 14.74
C ALA A 62 6.35 -7.06 15.74
N ALA A 63 5.83 -8.24 15.43
CA ALA A 63 5.05 -9.04 16.36
C ALA A 63 5.95 -9.70 17.42
N ARG A 64 5.45 -9.77 18.63
CA ARG A 64 6.03 -10.59 19.68
C ARG A 64 5.39 -11.97 19.65
N THR A 65 6.18 -13.01 19.86
CA THR A 65 5.63 -14.33 20.17
C THR A 65 4.94 -14.27 21.53
N LEU A 66 3.64 -14.57 21.53
CA LEU A 66 2.88 -14.61 22.77
C LEU A 66 3.06 -15.95 23.48
N PRO A 67 3.09 -15.97 24.83
CA PRO A 67 3.00 -17.21 25.57
C PRO A 67 1.72 -17.98 25.18
N PRO A 68 1.77 -19.33 25.05
CA PRO A 68 0.64 -20.13 24.56
C PRO A 68 -0.68 -19.89 25.31
N ALA A 69 -0.61 -19.71 26.64
CA ALA A 69 -1.81 -19.43 27.46
C ALA A 69 -2.45 -18.07 27.11
N GLN A 70 -1.66 -17.06 26.80
CA GLN A 70 -2.17 -15.75 26.41
C GLN A 70 -2.73 -15.80 24.98
N ALA A 71 -2.08 -16.49 24.07
CA ALA A 71 -2.56 -16.72 22.71
C ALA A 71 -3.93 -17.44 22.74
N GLN A 72 -4.08 -18.46 23.58
CA GLN A 72 -5.33 -19.21 23.73
C GLN A 72 -6.44 -18.38 24.38
N ALA A 73 -6.13 -17.52 25.35
CA ALA A 73 -7.11 -16.61 25.96
C ALA A 73 -7.67 -15.60 24.94
N ILE A 74 -6.81 -15.10 24.05
CA ILE A 74 -7.23 -14.20 22.96
C ILE A 74 -8.09 -14.97 21.96
N ALA A 75 -7.68 -16.16 21.56
CA ALA A 75 -8.41 -17.01 20.61
C ALA A 75 -9.83 -17.35 21.09
N SER A 76 -9.99 -17.57 22.41
CA SER A 76 -11.31 -17.88 23.00
C SER A 76 -12.21 -16.66 23.18
N ALA A 77 -11.65 -15.45 23.17
CA ALA A 77 -12.42 -14.21 23.31
C ALA A 77 -13.01 -13.71 21.97
N LEU A 78 -12.63 -14.31 20.85
CA LEU A 78 -12.94 -13.84 19.52
C LEU A 78 -13.68 -14.93 18.73
N ASP A 79 -14.93 -14.63 18.33
CA ASP A 79 -15.68 -15.48 17.42
C ASP A 79 -15.22 -15.21 15.97
N PRO A 80 -14.52 -16.16 15.32
CA PRO A 80 -14.04 -15.97 13.95
C PRO A 80 -15.15 -15.67 12.94
N LEU A 81 -16.38 -16.12 13.22
CA LEU A 81 -17.53 -15.90 12.34
C LEU A 81 -18.11 -14.48 12.46
N GLN A 82 -17.87 -13.78 13.57
CA GLN A 82 -18.30 -12.38 13.72
C GLN A 82 -17.35 -11.39 13.06
N VAL A 83 -16.16 -11.82 12.72
CA VAL A 83 -15.11 -10.97 12.18
C VAL A 83 -15.27 -10.73 10.70
N PHE A 84 -15.77 -11.71 9.98
CA PHE A 84 -16.03 -11.61 8.56
C PHE A 84 -17.54 -11.51 8.33
N GLY A 85 -18.03 -10.34 7.96
CA GLY A 85 -19.35 -10.21 7.34
C GLY A 85 -19.44 -11.06 6.07
N ALA A 86 -20.50 -10.93 5.30
CA ALA A 86 -20.59 -11.62 4.01
C ALA A 86 -19.38 -11.23 3.12
N PRO A 87 -18.68 -12.21 2.50
CA PRO A 87 -17.62 -11.94 1.56
C PRO A 87 -18.12 -11.13 0.36
N GLY A 88 -17.27 -10.23 -0.13
CA GLY A 88 -17.55 -9.46 -1.33
C GLY A 88 -16.26 -9.14 -2.07
N ALA A 89 -16.38 -8.77 -3.35
CA ALA A 89 -15.25 -8.36 -4.16
C ALA A 89 -15.68 -7.34 -5.23
N GLU A 90 -14.72 -6.53 -5.65
CA GLU A 90 -14.79 -5.63 -6.81
C GLU A 90 -13.80 -6.12 -7.88
N GLU A 91 -14.15 -5.93 -9.15
CA GLU A 91 -13.35 -6.41 -10.27
C GLU A 91 -12.15 -5.50 -10.55
N GLY A 92 -11.08 -6.10 -11.07
CA GLY A 92 -9.90 -5.43 -11.60
C GLY A 92 -10.01 -5.22 -13.12
N ASP A 93 -8.99 -4.59 -13.69
CA ASP A 93 -8.89 -4.33 -15.12
C ASP A 93 -7.42 -4.33 -15.56
N PRO A 94 -7.08 -4.96 -16.69
CA PRO A 94 -5.69 -5.04 -17.14
C PRO A 94 -5.11 -3.70 -17.61
N GLY A 95 -5.91 -2.67 -17.84
CA GLY A 95 -5.45 -1.41 -18.45
C GLY A 95 -4.92 -1.61 -19.87
N THR A 96 -4.28 -0.59 -20.44
CA THR A 96 -3.77 -0.65 -21.82
C THR A 96 -2.42 -1.37 -21.94
N GLY A 97 -1.60 -1.37 -20.90
CA GLY A 97 -0.22 -1.83 -20.96
C GLY A 97 0.72 -0.92 -21.78
N GLU A 98 0.26 0.25 -22.18
CA GLU A 98 1.06 1.23 -22.90
C GLU A 98 2.17 1.76 -21.99
N LEU A 99 3.40 1.69 -22.45
CA LEU A 99 4.57 2.15 -21.69
C LEU A 99 4.58 3.69 -21.60
N ASN A 100 4.83 4.19 -20.40
CA ASN A 100 5.09 5.60 -20.10
C ASN A 100 6.40 5.69 -19.31
N GLN A 101 7.48 5.20 -19.93
CA GLN A 101 8.73 4.90 -19.24
C GLN A 101 9.47 6.16 -18.80
N VAL A 102 9.86 6.17 -17.53
CA VAL A 102 10.73 7.18 -16.91
C VAL A 102 11.86 6.46 -16.18
N GLN A 103 13.09 6.94 -16.35
CA GLN A 103 14.23 6.51 -15.56
C GLN A 103 14.33 7.41 -14.33
N LEU A 104 14.10 6.86 -13.13
CA LEU A 104 14.13 7.60 -11.87
C LEU A 104 15.55 7.73 -11.31
N VAL A 105 16.30 6.62 -11.36
CA VAL A 105 17.71 6.53 -10.97
C VAL A 105 18.43 5.59 -11.93
N ALA A 106 19.75 5.70 -12.04
CA ALA A 106 20.54 4.75 -12.80
C ALA A 106 20.32 3.33 -12.25
N ALA A 107 20.33 2.33 -13.12
CA ALA A 107 20.30 0.93 -12.70
C ALA A 107 21.46 0.65 -11.75
N GLN A 108 21.19 -0.08 -10.69
CA GLN A 108 22.17 -0.46 -9.67
C GLN A 108 22.60 -1.91 -9.90
N ASP A 109 23.78 -2.24 -9.43
CA ASP A 109 24.21 -3.63 -9.40
C ASP A 109 23.31 -4.41 -8.43
N ILE A 110 22.73 -5.50 -8.93
CA ILE A 110 21.92 -6.39 -8.11
C ILE A 110 22.86 -7.21 -7.24
N PRO A 111 22.66 -7.24 -5.91
CA PRO A 111 23.51 -8.03 -5.04
C PRO A 111 23.56 -9.48 -5.49
N GLN A 112 24.78 -9.99 -5.68
CA GLN A 112 24.98 -11.39 -6.00
C GLN A 112 24.64 -12.25 -4.77
N GLY A 113 23.91 -13.33 -4.97
CA GLY A 113 23.55 -14.25 -3.89
C GLY A 113 22.12 -14.15 -3.41
N SER A 114 21.34 -13.22 -3.95
CA SER A 114 19.87 -13.19 -3.78
C SER A 114 19.18 -14.17 -4.74
N GLY A 115 19.81 -15.29 -5.01
CA GLY A 115 19.24 -16.33 -5.86
C GLY A 115 17.91 -16.87 -5.32
N ILE A 116 17.28 -17.74 -6.08
CA ILE A 116 16.10 -18.48 -5.62
C ILE A 116 16.48 -19.19 -4.32
N GLU A 117 15.90 -18.74 -3.21
CA GLU A 117 16.02 -19.47 -1.95
C GLU A 117 15.28 -20.80 -2.10
N PRO A 118 15.85 -21.90 -1.59
CA PRO A 118 15.17 -23.19 -1.57
C PRO A 118 13.82 -23.06 -0.87
N GLU A 119 12.85 -23.87 -1.28
CA GLU A 119 11.62 -24.01 -0.54
C GLU A 119 11.93 -24.28 0.92
N GLU A 120 11.42 -23.45 1.81
CA GLU A 120 11.63 -23.55 3.22
C GLU A 120 10.30 -23.69 3.96
N PHE A 121 10.37 -24.35 5.11
CA PHE A 121 9.29 -24.35 6.07
C PHE A 121 9.64 -23.35 7.17
N GLY A 122 8.68 -22.46 7.49
CA GLY A 122 8.79 -21.64 8.70
C GLY A 122 8.84 -22.50 9.96
N THR A 123 9.16 -21.89 11.08
CA THR A 123 9.22 -22.58 12.39
C THR A 123 7.91 -23.28 12.79
N SER A 124 6.77 -22.87 12.21
CA SER A 124 5.45 -23.49 12.40
C SER A 124 5.09 -24.46 11.26
N ALA A 125 6.08 -25.01 10.58
CA ALA A 125 5.89 -25.94 9.44
C ALA A 125 4.98 -25.37 8.33
N GLN A 126 5.10 -24.07 8.05
CA GLN A 126 4.33 -23.41 7.00
C GLN A 126 5.17 -23.35 5.72
N PRO A 127 4.79 -24.09 4.67
CA PRO A 127 5.54 -24.08 3.42
C PRO A 127 5.33 -22.78 2.65
N PHE A 128 6.36 -22.35 1.97
CA PHE A 128 6.33 -21.21 1.06
C PHE A 128 7.42 -21.31 0.00
N THR A 129 7.23 -20.60 -1.11
CA THR A 129 8.22 -20.46 -2.18
C THR A 129 8.37 -18.99 -2.52
N THR A 130 9.59 -18.46 -2.46
CA THR A 130 9.91 -17.09 -2.85
C THR A 130 10.71 -17.10 -4.15
N SER A 131 10.35 -16.25 -5.10
CA SER A 131 11.04 -16.11 -6.38
C SER A 131 11.03 -14.66 -6.84
N GLU A 132 12.00 -14.29 -7.66
CA GLU A 132 11.93 -13.05 -8.44
C GLU A 132 10.78 -13.14 -9.45
N VAL A 133 10.07 -12.03 -9.67
CA VAL A 133 8.97 -11.98 -10.66
C VAL A 133 9.50 -12.05 -12.09
N ASN A 134 10.63 -11.39 -12.35
CA ASN A 134 11.23 -11.44 -13.67
C ASN A 134 11.85 -12.81 -13.95
N ALA A 135 11.47 -13.44 -15.04
CA ALA A 135 12.15 -14.61 -15.55
C ALA A 135 13.46 -14.22 -16.24
N ILE A 136 14.39 -15.17 -16.37
CA ILE A 136 15.64 -14.95 -17.11
C ILE A 136 15.31 -14.52 -18.54
N GLY A 137 15.72 -13.32 -18.91
CA GLY A 137 15.53 -12.76 -20.24
C GLY A 137 14.14 -12.19 -20.51
N ASP A 138 13.24 -12.15 -19.52
CA ASP A 138 11.91 -11.57 -19.64
C ASP A 138 11.61 -10.60 -18.47
N LEU A 139 11.02 -9.45 -18.79
CA LEU A 139 10.54 -8.47 -17.81
C LEU A 139 9.08 -8.77 -17.48
N THR A 140 8.82 -9.89 -16.80
CA THR A 140 7.48 -10.34 -16.40
C THR A 140 6.74 -9.27 -15.60
N VAL A 141 7.46 -8.45 -14.84
CA VAL A 141 6.92 -7.31 -14.08
C VAL A 141 6.16 -6.31 -14.97
N ASN A 142 6.45 -6.25 -16.28
CA ASN A 142 5.78 -5.36 -17.22
C ASN A 142 4.43 -5.91 -17.73
N TYR A 143 4.07 -7.13 -17.37
CA TYR A 143 2.81 -7.73 -17.79
C TYR A 143 1.79 -7.71 -16.65
N TYR A 144 0.51 -7.56 -17.04
CA TYR A 144 -0.58 -7.77 -16.10
C TYR A 144 -0.63 -9.25 -15.71
N PRO A 145 -0.82 -9.58 -14.43
CA PRO A 145 -1.25 -8.69 -13.35
C PRO A 145 -0.11 -7.99 -12.58
N TYR A 146 1.13 -8.39 -12.72
CA TYR A 146 2.24 -7.91 -11.90
C TYR A 146 2.43 -6.38 -11.96
N ARG A 147 2.22 -5.76 -13.14
CA ARG A 147 2.41 -4.32 -13.31
C ARG A 147 1.45 -3.44 -12.51
N ALA A 148 0.35 -4.01 -11.99
CA ALA A 148 -0.55 -3.30 -11.08
C ALA A 148 0.03 -3.16 -9.66
N ALA A 149 1.03 -3.97 -9.29
CA ALA A 149 1.83 -3.79 -8.08
C ALA A 149 3.05 -2.91 -8.34
N GLY A 150 3.61 -2.29 -7.30
CA GLY A 150 4.73 -1.38 -7.47
C GLY A 150 5.36 -0.94 -6.14
N LYS A 151 6.33 -0.04 -6.24
CA LYS A 151 6.98 0.61 -5.10
C LYS A 151 6.26 1.88 -4.71
N LEU A 152 6.18 2.13 -3.42
CA LEU A 152 5.70 3.38 -2.84
C LEU A 152 6.84 4.07 -2.12
N PHE A 153 7.20 5.26 -2.58
CA PHE A 153 8.18 6.13 -1.92
C PHE A 153 7.48 7.23 -1.16
N PHE A 154 8.05 7.65 -0.03
CA PHE A 154 7.51 8.73 0.80
C PHE A 154 8.57 9.30 1.73
N ASN A 155 8.25 10.42 2.41
CA ASN A 155 9.16 11.08 3.34
C ASN A 155 8.63 11.02 4.78
N ILE A 156 9.53 10.73 5.72
CA ILE A 156 9.35 10.96 7.16
C ILE A 156 10.38 12.01 7.56
N GLY A 157 9.93 13.22 7.85
CA GLY A 157 10.82 14.36 8.02
C GLY A 157 11.59 14.66 6.73
N SER A 158 12.92 14.66 6.81
CA SER A 158 13.81 14.89 5.67
C SER A 158 14.33 13.61 4.99
N ALA A 159 14.00 12.44 5.52
CA ALA A 159 14.48 11.17 5.00
C ALA A 159 13.43 10.50 4.11
N SER A 160 13.86 9.91 3.00
CA SER A 160 13.01 9.14 2.11
C SER A 160 12.96 7.67 2.52
N TYR A 161 11.76 7.10 2.41
CA TYR A 161 11.45 5.71 2.74
C TYR A 161 10.74 5.03 1.58
N LEU A 162 10.70 3.70 1.61
CA LEU A 162 10.02 2.88 0.63
C LEU A 162 9.17 1.79 1.28
N CYS A 163 8.06 1.51 0.64
CA CYS A 163 7.14 0.40 0.87
C CYS A 163 6.78 -0.23 -0.47
N SER A 164 5.95 -1.24 -0.44
CA SER A 164 5.24 -1.80 -1.59
C SER A 164 3.78 -1.34 -1.57
N ALA A 165 3.14 -1.36 -2.73
CA ALA A 165 1.73 -0.97 -2.87
C ALA A 165 1.14 -1.56 -4.16
N SER A 166 -0.18 -1.42 -4.36
CA SER A 166 -0.82 -1.85 -5.59
C SER A 166 -2.04 -1.00 -5.95
N LEU A 167 -2.32 -0.91 -7.25
CA LEU A 167 -3.55 -0.29 -7.77
C LEU A 167 -4.74 -1.23 -7.55
N ILE A 168 -5.84 -0.69 -7.04
CA ILE A 168 -7.12 -1.38 -6.87
C ILE A 168 -8.28 -0.66 -7.57
N LYS A 169 -8.04 0.54 -8.10
CA LYS A 169 -8.92 1.32 -8.97
C LYS A 169 -8.00 2.18 -9.88
N PRO A 170 -8.51 2.80 -10.94
CA PRO A 170 -7.66 3.57 -11.88
C PRO A 170 -6.70 4.55 -11.22
N GLY A 171 -7.14 5.26 -10.19
CA GLY A 171 -6.35 6.25 -9.47
C GLY A 171 -6.18 5.98 -7.98
N ILE A 172 -6.51 4.76 -7.50
CA ILE A 172 -6.45 4.42 -6.08
C ILE A 172 -5.43 3.30 -5.86
N VAL A 173 -4.45 3.61 -5.03
CA VAL A 173 -3.43 2.68 -4.57
C VAL A 173 -3.75 2.23 -3.14
N VAL A 174 -3.60 0.93 -2.86
CA VAL A 174 -3.67 0.39 -1.51
C VAL A 174 -2.27 0.03 -1.00
N THR A 175 -2.03 0.27 0.27
CA THR A 175 -0.79 -0.06 1.00
C THR A 175 -1.09 -0.24 2.49
N ALA A 176 -0.09 -0.49 3.31
CA ALA A 176 -0.23 -0.51 4.76
C ALA A 176 -0.34 0.91 5.34
N ALA A 177 -1.10 1.09 6.42
CA ALA A 177 -1.25 2.39 7.06
C ALA A 177 0.06 2.89 7.68
N HIS A 178 0.95 2.00 8.16
CA HIS A 178 2.26 2.38 8.66
C HIS A 178 3.21 2.93 7.57
N CYS A 179 2.89 2.78 6.27
CA CYS A 179 3.57 3.46 5.16
C CYS A 179 3.01 4.88 4.90
N VAL A 180 1.94 5.26 5.61
CA VAL A 180 1.20 6.49 5.35
C VAL A 180 1.16 7.41 6.56
N ALA A 181 0.99 6.84 7.76
CA ALA A 181 0.85 7.60 8.98
C ALA A 181 1.54 6.91 10.16
N ASN A 182 1.89 7.69 11.18
CA ASN A 182 2.44 7.18 12.42
C ASN A 182 1.29 6.76 13.34
N TYR A 183 1.26 5.47 13.71
CA TYR A 183 0.20 4.87 14.52
C TYR A 183 -0.06 5.65 15.82
N GLY A 184 -1.29 6.08 16.03
CA GLY A 184 -1.74 6.76 17.23
C GLY A 184 -1.16 8.17 17.44
N GLN A 185 -0.31 8.67 16.55
CA GLN A 185 0.34 9.97 16.70
C GLN A 185 -0.40 11.10 15.95
N LYS A 186 -1.50 10.78 15.27
CA LYS A 186 -2.27 11.76 14.48
C LYS A 186 -1.41 12.51 13.45
N GLN A 187 -0.43 11.80 12.91
CA GLN A 187 0.57 12.36 12.00
C GLN A 187 0.66 11.56 10.71
N PHE A 188 0.38 12.21 9.60
CA PHE A 188 0.66 11.67 8.27
C PHE A 188 2.10 11.95 7.86
N TYR A 189 2.68 11.06 7.06
CA TYR A 189 3.93 11.29 6.33
C TYR A 189 3.66 12.19 5.12
N SER A 190 4.60 12.28 4.18
CA SER A 190 4.46 13.19 3.04
C SER A 190 5.13 12.65 1.77
N GLY A 191 4.84 13.29 0.64
CA GLY A 191 5.58 13.06 -0.61
C GLY A 191 5.31 11.71 -1.28
N TRP A 192 4.21 11.01 -0.97
CA TRP A 192 3.96 9.69 -1.54
C TRP A 192 4.00 9.73 -3.06
N THR A 193 4.82 8.84 -3.60
CA THR A 193 5.01 8.63 -5.03
C THR A 193 4.96 7.13 -5.31
N PHE A 194 3.97 6.70 -6.06
CA PHE A 194 3.79 5.31 -6.47
C PHE A 194 4.42 5.06 -7.83
N VAL A 195 5.14 3.97 -7.96
CA VAL A 195 5.82 3.54 -9.19
C VAL A 195 5.39 2.12 -9.52
N PRO A 196 4.36 1.94 -10.38
CA PRO A 196 3.92 0.63 -10.81
C PRO A 196 5.02 -0.08 -11.61
N ALA A 197 5.12 -1.39 -11.46
CA ALA A 197 6.13 -2.23 -12.12
C ALA A 197 7.57 -1.71 -11.95
N TYR A 198 7.90 -1.07 -10.83
CA TYR A 198 9.28 -0.60 -10.61
C TYR A 198 10.28 -1.72 -10.89
N ASN A 199 11.31 -1.41 -11.65
CA ASN A 199 12.35 -2.36 -12.04
C ASN A 199 13.72 -1.69 -12.05
N ASN A 200 14.50 -1.88 -11.00
CA ASN A 200 15.88 -1.40 -10.85
C ASN A 200 16.09 0.03 -11.36
N GLY A 201 15.36 0.98 -10.78
CA GLY A 201 15.45 2.40 -11.14
C GLY A 201 14.55 2.83 -12.31
N SER A 202 14.02 1.90 -13.08
CA SER A 202 13.08 2.16 -14.16
C SER A 202 11.63 2.22 -13.63
N ALA A 203 10.86 3.14 -14.17
CA ALA A 203 9.41 3.28 -13.98
C ALA A 203 8.71 3.08 -15.32
N PRO A 204 8.42 1.84 -15.73
CA PRO A 204 7.87 1.52 -17.06
C PRO A 204 6.53 2.21 -17.34
N TYR A 205 5.74 2.42 -16.28
CA TYR A 205 4.42 3.04 -16.33
C TYR A 205 4.39 4.40 -15.62
N GLY A 206 5.55 5.07 -15.53
CA GLY A 206 5.70 6.39 -14.91
C GLY A 206 5.73 6.35 -13.37
N SER A 207 5.83 7.54 -12.79
CA SER A 207 5.80 7.76 -11.34
C SER A 207 4.64 8.70 -11.00
N TRP A 208 3.85 8.35 -9.99
CA TRP A 208 2.56 8.96 -9.72
C TRP A 208 2.51 9.54 -8.31
N THR A 209 2.36 10.85 -8.20
CA THR A 209 2.28 11.53 -6.91
C THR A 209 0.89 11.44 -6.30
N ALA A 210 0.80 11.49 -4.97
CA ALA A 210 -0.47 11.47 -4.26
C ALA A 210 -1.18 12.82 -4.32
N ALA A 211 -2.50 12.78 -4.44
CA ALA A 211 -3.41 13.90 -4.17
C ALA A 211 -3.91 13.87 -2.71
N SER A 212 -4.11 12.67 -2.17
CA SER A 212 -4.49 12.47 -0.77
C SER A 212 -4.08 11.08 -0.28
N ALA A 213 -4.03 10.93 1.04
CA ALA A 213 -3.84 9.65 1.69
C ALA A 213 -4.89 9.49 2.80
N THR A 214 -5.45 8.30 2.94
CA THR A 214 -6.54 8.00 3.88
C THR A 214 -6.24 6.72 4.63
N VAL A 215 -6.41 6.77 5.96
CA VAL A 215 -6.25 5.63 6.89
C VAL A 215 -7.51 5.47 7.75
N PRO A 216 -7.76 4.31 8.35
CA PRO A 216 -8.79 4.18 9.38
C PRO A 216 -8.54 5.12 10.56
N THR A 217 -9.61 5.70 11.11
CA THR A 217 -9.51 6.60 12.29
C THR A 217 -8.91 5.86 13.49
N ALA A 218 -9.24 4.56 13.66
CA ALA A 218 -8.70 3.74 14.73
C ALA A 218 -7.17 3.60 14.65
N TYR A 219 -6.61 3.46 13.44
CA TYR A 219 -5.16 3.50 13.23
C TYR A 219 -4.58 4.89 13.55
N TYR A 220 -5.22 5.94 13.04
CA TYR A 220 -4.77 7.33 13.21
C TYR A 220 -4.75 7.78 14.66
N ASP A 221 -5.79 7.39 15.43
CA ASP A 221 -5.94 7.73 16.85
C ASP A 221 -5.24 6.75 17.79
N GLY A 222 -4.79 5.58 17.30
CA GLY A 222 -4.18 4.53 18.11
C GLY A 222 -5.18 3.80 19.01
N THR A 223 -6.46 3.78 18.64
CA THR A 223 -7.52 3.09 19.37
C THR A 223 -7.76 1.67 18.90
N ASP A 224 -7.05 1.25 17.84
CA ASP A 224 -7.05 -0.13 17.40
C ASP A 224 -6.47 -1.05 18.49
N ASN A 225 -7.22 -2.07 18.88
CA ASN A 225 -6.91 -2.92 20.05
C ASN A 225 -5.66 -3.79 19.90
N CYS A 226 -5.08 -3.86 18.74
CA CYS A 226 -3.99 -4.78 18.45
C CYS A 226 -2.66 -4.40 19.04
N ALA A 227 -2.42 -3.13 19.30
CA ALA A 227 -1.22 -2.68 20.00
C ALA A 227 -1.05 -3.39 21.37
N GLN A 228 -2.15 -3.88 21.96
CA GLN A 228 -2.12 -4.66 23.22
C GLN A 228 -1.40 -6.00 23.08
N TYR A 229 -1.37 -6.56 21.88
CA TYR A 229 -0.81 -7.88 21.60
C TYR A 229 0.55 -7.82 20.90
N GLY A 230 1.09 -6.61 20.69
CA GLY A 230 2.33 -6.41 20.00
C GLY A 230 2.26 -6.70 18.51
N VAL A 231 1.06 -6.74 17.94
CA VAL A 231 0.77 -6.91 16.52
C VAL A 231 -0.02 -5.71 16.06
N ILE A 232 0.27 -5.20 14.88
CA ILE A 232 -0.55 -4.18 14.27
C ILE A 232 -1.71 -4.86 13.53
N CYS A 233 -2.83 -4.29 13.62
CA CYS A 233 -4.14 -4.83 13.40
C CYS A 233 -4.73 -4.79 12.02
N PRO A 234 -6.00 -5.22 11.90
CA PRO A 234 -6.80 -5.10 10.68
C PRO A 234 -6.84 -3.70 10.11
N ASP A 235 -6.62 -2.67 10.94
CA ASP A 235 -6.63 -1.28 10.52
C ASP A 235 -5.28 -0.76 9.97
N ASP A 236 -4.25 -1.62 9.86
CA ASP A 236 -3.01 -1.26 9.15
C ASP A 236 -3.18 -1.33 7.62
N VAL A 237 -4.22 -0.69 7.13
CA VAL A 237 -4.55 -0.53 5.70
C VAL A 237 -4.72 0.94 5.38
N ALA A 238 -4.19 1.38 4.26
CA ALA A 238 -4.36 2.75 3.75
C ALA A 238 -4.68 2.74 2.26
N VAL A 239 -5.36 3.80 1.81
CA VAL A 239 -5.51 4.09 0.40
C VAL A 239 -4.94 5.47 0.07
N ILE A 240 -4.33 5.58 -1.09
CA ILE A 240 -3.75 6.80 -1.63
C ILE A 240 -4.47 7.13 -2.94
N THR A 241 -5.03 8.33 -3.03
CA THR A 241 -5.56 8.84 -4.30
C THR A 241 -4.41 9.49 -5.06
N LEU A 242 -4.17 9.06 -6.28
CA LEU A 242 -3.14 9.60 -7.15
C LEU A 242 -3.59 10.86 -7.89
N ASN A 243 -2.63 11.70 -8.27
CA ASN A 243 -2.87 12.78 -9.22
C ASN A 243 -2.91 12.21 -10.65
N PRO A 244 -3.86 12.62 -11.49
CA PRO A 244 -3.84 12.25 -12.89
C PRO A 244 -2.69 12.96 -13.63
N GLN A 245 -2.16 12.32 -14.67
CA GLN A 245 -1.21 12.92 -15.59
C GLN A 245 -1.86 12.97 -16.99
N SER A 246 -1.87 14.14 -17.60
CA SER A 246 -2.53 14.36 -18.89
C SER A 246 -3.97 13.82 -18.96
N GLY A 247 -4.72 13.96 -17.85
CA GLY A 247 -6.10 13.50 -17.72
C GLY A 247 -6.30 12.00 -17.50
N ARG A 248 -5.21 11.24 -17.31
CA ARG A 248 -5.25 9.79 -17.07
C ARG A 248 -4.63 9.43 -15.73
N TYR A 249 -5.15 8.39 -15.10
CA TYR A 249 -4.58 7.79 -13.88
C TYR A 249 -3.64 6.64 -14.21
N ALA A 250 -2.87 6.20 -13.23
CA ALA A 250 -1.89 5.13 -13.35
C ALA A 250 -2.51 3.82 -13.89
N GLY A 251 -3.73 3.50 -13.45
CA GLY A 251 -4.44 2.29 -13.85
C GLY A 251 -4.80 2.25 -15.35
N TYR A 252 -4.94 3.38 -16.02
CA TYR A 252 -5.11 3.38 -17.46
C TYR A 252 -3.97 2.63 -18.17
N TYR A 253 -2.75 2.79 -17.69
CA TYR A 253 -1.55 2.15 -18.24
C TYR A 253 -1.27 0.78 -17.61
N ALA A 254 -1.22 0.73 -16.28
CA ALA A 254 -0.77 -0.44 -15.54
C ALA A 254 -1.89 -1.45 -15.24
N GLY A 255 -3.17 -1.07 -15.40
CA GLY A 255 -4.28 -1.85 -14.87
C GLY A 255 -4.39 -1.73 -13.35
N TRP A 256 -5.33 -2.42 -12.77
CA TRP A 256 -5.54 -2.53 -11.33
C TRP A 256 -6.09 -3.90 -10.97
N PHE A 257 -5.75 -4.35 -9.78
CA PHE A 257 -6.25 -5.61 -9.25
C PHE A 257 -7.74 -5.51 -8.86
N ALA A 258 -8.42 -6.62 -8.91
CA ALA A 258 -9.62 -6.82 -8.12
C ALA A 258 -9.27 -6.71 -6.62
N TYR A 259 -10.22 -6.39 -5.75
CA TYR A 259 -10.02 -6.51 -4.31
C TYR A 259 -11.24 -7.14 -3.65
N GLY A 260 -10.99 -8.01 -2.68
CA GLY A 260 -12.01 -8.73 -1.94
C GLY A 260 -11.87 -8.52 -0.45
N TRP A 261 -12.95 -8.68 0.28
CA TRP A 261 -13.00 -8.44 1.72
C TRP A 261 -13.82 -9.51 2.45
N ASN A 262 -13.73 -9.51 3.79
CA ASN A 262 -14.44 -10.44 4.67
C ASN A 262 -14.18 -11.91 4.35
N GLY A 263 -12.92 -12.28 4.18
CA GLY A 263 -12.53 -13.67 3.90
C GLY A 263 -12.82 -14.14 2.47
N TYR A 264 -12.94 -13.21 1.52
CA TYR A 264 -13.06 -13.57 0.10
C TYR A 264 -11.93 -14.52 -0.33
N GLY A 265 -12.27 -15.61 -0.98
CA GLY A 265 -11.30 -16.62 -1.43
C GLY A 265 -10.81 -17.59 -0.37
N TYR A 266 -11.25 -17.45 0.88
CA TYR A 266 -10.93 -18.39 1.95
C TYR A 266 -11.92 -19.56 1.98
N ASN A 267 -11.42 -20.77 2.27
CA ASN A 267 -12.26 -21.94 2.48
C ASN A 267 -12.93 -21.93 3.86
N ALA A 268 -13.77 -22.93 4.12
CA ALA A 268 -14.48 -23.06 5.40
C ALA A 268 -13.57 -23.22 6.64
N SER A 269 -12.29 -23.55 6.42
CA SER A 269 -11.27 -23.63 7.48
C SER A 269 -10.45 -22.35 7.60
N SER A 270 -10.91 -21.24 6.99
CA SER A 270 -10.22 -19.95 7.00
C SER A 270 -8.80 -19.99 6.41
N GLN A 271 -8.64 -20.77 5.33
CA GLN A 271 -7.37 -20.94 4.62
C GLN A 271 -7.51 -20.49 3.16
N ALA A 272 -6.45 -19.93 2.60
CA ALA A 272 -6.35 -19.56 1.20
C ALA A 272 -4.93 -19.78 0.68
N LEU A 273 -4.77 -20.02 -0.62
CA LEU A 273 -3.49 -19.91 -1.28
C LEU A 273 -3.23 -18.43 -1.57
N ILE A 274 -2.17 -17.89 -0.96
CA ILE A 274 -1.80 -16.49 -1.07
C ILE A 274 -0.53 -16.35 -1.92
N SER A 275 -0.61 -15.47 -2.91
CA SER A 275 0.57 -14.93 -3.60
C SER A 275 0.83 -13.52 -3.06
N GLN A 276 1.97 -13.33 -2.39
CA GLN A 276 2.42 -12.04 -1.88
C GLN A 276 3.37 -11.41 -2.90
N LEU A 277 3.17 -10.13 -3.26
CA LEU A 277 4.11 -9.37 -4.08
C LEU A 277 4.73 -8.23 -3.28
N GLY A 278 6.00 -7.90 -3.55
CA GLY A 278 6.66 -6.79 -2.89
C GLY A 278 8.11 -6.58 -3.30
N TYR A 279 8.74 -5.62 -2.63
CA TYR A 279 10.13 -5.21 -2.85
C TYR A 279 10.94 -5.29 -1.54
N PRO A 280 11.16 -6.51 -1.00
CA PRO A 280 11.91 -6.70 0.24
C PRO A 280 13.38 -6.38 0.04
N VAL A 281 13.99 -5.61 0.95
CA VAL A 281 15.39 -5.17 0.79
C VAL A 281 16.38 -6.33 1.00
N ALA A 282 16.00 -7.37 1.73
CA ALA A 282 16.84 -8.56 1.90
C ALA A 282 16.99 -9.39 0.62
N LEU A 283 16.09 -9.21 -0.35
CA LEU A 283 16.14 -9.87 -1.66
C LEU A 283 16.38 -8.81 -2.73
N ASP A 284 17.41 -9.00 -3.56
CA ASP A 284 17.81 -8.10 -4.66
C ASP A 284 17.96 -6.63 -4.25
N GLY A 285 18.28 -6.35 -2.96
CA GLY A 285 18.31 -4.99 -2.44
C GLY A 285 16.99 -4.25 -2.51
N GLY A 286 15.87 -4.95 -2.70
CA GLY A 286 14.56 -4.36 -2.98
C GLY A 286 14.47 -3.71 -4.36
N LEU A 287 15.36 -4.00 -5.28
CA LEU A 287 15.40 -3.41 -6.62
C LEU A 287 14.43 -4.08 -7.58
N LEU A 288 14.13 -5.35 -7.36
CA LEU A 288 13.25 -6.17 -8.18
C LEU A 288 12.03 -6.64 -7.39
N MET A 289 10.91 -6.83 -8.10
CA MET A 289 9.69 -7.37 -7.50
C MET A 289 9.88 -8.85 -7.18
N GLN A 290 9.54 -9.22 -5.96
CA GLN A 290 9.51 -10.60 -5.48
C GLN A 290 8.08 -11.11 -5.39
N ARG A 291 7.89 -12.40 -5.64
CA ARG A 291 6.68 -13.16 -5.43
C ARG A 291 6.95 -14.22 -4.37
N ASN A 292 6.02 -14.38 -3.45
CA ASN A 292 6.04 -15.42 -2.45
C ASN A 292 4.69 -16.13 -2.41
N ASP A 293 4.68 -17.42 -2.62
CA ASP A 293 3.48 -18.25 -2.61
C ASP A 293 3.45 -19.11 -1.35
N SER A 294 2.36 -19.05 -0.61
CA SER A 294 2.20 -19.81 0.63
C SER A 294 0.72 -20.07 0.94
N GLN A 295 0.45 -21.12 1.68
CA GLN A 295 -0.86 -21.33 2.26
C GLN A 295 -1.07 -20.34 3.41
N GLY A 296 -1.99 -19.40 3.23
CA GLY A 296 -2.40 -18.45 4.25
C GLY A 296 -3.49 -19.03 5.14
N PHE A 297 -3.48 -18.64 6.40
CA PHE A 297 -4.54 -18.96 7.37
C PHE A 297 -4.83 -17.78 8.27
N VAL A 298 -6.07 -17.66 8.73
CA VAL A 298 -6.43 -16.69 9.76
C VAL A 298 -6.01 -17.22 11.11
N SER A 299 -5.15 -16.48 11.79
CA SER A 299 -4.67 -16.89 13.11
C SER A 299 -5.75 -16.78 14.17
N SER A 300 -6.01 -17.85 14.89
CA SER A 300 -6.89 -17.82 16.08
C SER A 300 -6.32 -17.00 17.23
N SER A 301 -4.99 -16.81 17.27
CA SER A 301 -4.31 -15.99 18.27
C SER A 301 -4.30 -14.50 17.93
N PHE A 302 -4.49 -14.17 16.66
CA PHE A 302 -4.52 -12.81 16.14
C PHE A 302 -5.67 -12.72 15.14
N SER A 303 -6.88 -12.83 15.67
CA SER A 303 -8.08 -12.78 14.84
C SER A 303 -8.01 -11.58 13.93
N ASN A 304 -8.45 -11.76 12.73
CA ASN A 304 -8.39 -10.80 11.62
C ASN A 304 -7.03 -10.65 10.95
N ASN A 305 -6.01 -11.39 11.33
CA ASN A 305 -4.76 -11.37 10.60
C ASN A 305 -4.54 -12.69 9.85
N THR A 306 -4.31 -12.60 8.55
CA THR A 306 -3.83 -13.74 7.77
C THR A 306 -2.32 -13.89 7.97
N ILE A 307 -1.85 -15.12 8.13
CA ILE A 307 -0.44 -15.46 8.30
C ILE A 307 -0.02 -16.37 7.16
N ILE A 308 1.16 -16.12 6.60
CA ILE A 308 1.83 -16.96 5.58
C ILE A 308 3.26 -17.25 5.99
N GLY A 309 3.85 -18.30 5.42
CA GLY A 309 5.31 -18.45 5.35
C GLY A 309 5.88 -17.39 4.41
N SER A 310 6.97 -16.72 4.80
CA SER A 310 7.59 -15.68 3.97
C SER A 310 8.98 -15.32 4.48
N LEU A 311 9.90 -15.04 3.53
CA LEU A 311 11.20 -14.43 3.78
C LEU A 311 11.24 -12.93 3.50
N MET A 312 10.13 -12.32 3.07
CA MET A 312 10.14 -10.90 2.73
C MET A 312 10.38 -10.05 3.97
N THR A 313 11.20 -9.01 3.83
CA THR A 313 11.63 -8.12 4.91
C THR A 313 11.12 -6.69 4.68
N GLY A 314 11.68 -5.72 5.41
CA GLY A 314 11.41 -4.29 5.23
C GLY A 314 11.45 -3.88 3.75
N GLY A 315 10.54 -3.04 3.34
CA GLY A 315 10.27 -2.69 1.95
C GLY A 315 9.09 -3.46 1.33
N SER A 316 8.79 -4.70 1.79
CA SER A 316 7.59 -5.44 1.36
C SER A 316 6.29 -4.93 2.00
N SER A 317 6.39 -4.11 3.04
CA SER A 317 5.25 -3.46 3.73
C SER A 317 4.26 -2.87 2.73
N GLY A 318 2.97 -3.16 2.91
CA GLY A 318 1.91 -2.68 2.03
C GLY A 318 1.78 -3.42 0.69
N GLY A 319 2.67 -4.37 0.40
CA GLY A 319 2.57 -5.22 -0.78
C GLY A 319 1.31 -6.07 -0.78
N PRO A 320 0.67 -6.30 -1.94
CA PRO A 320 -0.60 -7.00 -2.01
C PRO A 320 -0.46 -8.49 -1.72
N TRP A 321 -1.47 -9.02 -1.02
CA TRP A 321 -1.70 -10.45 -0.83
C TRP A 321 -2.87 -10.85 -1.70
N LEU A 322 -2.60 -11.71 -2.69
CA LEU A 322 -3.55 -12.04 -3.74
C LEU A 322 -4.03 -13.48 -3.63
N VAL A 323 -5.29 -13.68 -3.92
CA VAL A 323 -5.85 -15.00 -4.28
C VAL A 323 -6.04 -15.06 -5.79
N ASN A 324 -5.87 -16.26 -6.36
CA ASN A 324 -6.06 -16.54 -7.78
C ASN A 324 -5.18 -15.68 -8.72
N LEU A 325 -3.90 -15.51 -8.37
CA LEU A 325 -2.98 -14.69 -9.17
C LEU A 325 -2.75 -15.31 -10.55
N GLY A 326 -3.01 -14.54 -11.59
CA GLY A 326 -2.65 -14.80 -12.98
C GLY A 326 -3.65 -15.66 -13.77
N THR A 327 -4.38 -16.59 -13.14
CA THR A 327 -5.29 -17.49 -13.84
C THR A 327 -6.65 -17.52 -13.16
N PRO A 328 -7.76 -17.32 -13.91
CA PRO A 328 -9.09 -17.49 -13.36
C PRO A 328 -9.27 -18.90 -12.80
N PRO A 329 -9.80 -19.04 -11.57
CA PRO A 329 -10.04 -20.36 -10.99
C PRO A 329 -11.14 -21.08 -11.77
N SER A 330 -10.99 -22.37 -12.00
CA SER A 330 -12.06 -23.23 -12.51
C SER A 330 -12.73 -23.93 -11.34
N LEU A 331 -14.01 -23.67 -11.16
CA LEU A 331 -14.84 -24.35 -10.15
C LEU A 331 -15.58 -25.56 -10.73
N SER A 332 -15.32 -25.90 -11.99
CA SER A 332 -15.95 -27.03 -12.65
C SER A 332 -15.57 -28.33 -11.95
N GLY A 333 -16.58 -29.10 -11.52
CA GLY A 333 -16.39 -30.38 -10.85
C GLY A 333 -15.91 -30.30 -9.40
N THR A 334 -15.90 -29.14 -8.78
CA THR A 334 -15.55 -28.95 -7.35
C THR A 334 -16.64 -28.19 -6.60
N SER A 335 -16.82 -28.53 -5.32
CA SER A 335 -17.63 -27.76 -4.37
C SER A 335 -16.77 -26.90 -3.42
N PHE A 336 -15.47 -26.88 -3.65
CA PHE A 336 -14.51 -26.15 -2.81
C PHE A 336 -14.04 -24.87 -3.52
N GLY A 337 -13.89 -23.81 -2.72
CA GLY A 337 -13.54 -22.50 -3.24
C GLY A 337 -14.77 -21.72 -3.71
N SER A 338 -14.83 -20.46 -3.34
CA SER A 338 -15.95 -19.56 -3.63
C SER A 338 -15.61 -18.46 -4.61
N ALA A 339 -14.30 -18.29 -4.91
CA ALA A 339 -13.82 -17.16 -5.67
C ALA A 339 -13.63 -17.54 -7.14
N ALA A 340 -14.50 -17.04 -8.01
CA ALA A 340 -14.36 -17.14 -9.46
C ALA A 340 -13.51 -16.03 -10.07
N THR A 341 -13.37 -14.91 -9.38
CA THR A 341 -12.57 -13.76 -9.81
C THR A 341 -11.08 -14.02 -9.57
N HIS A 342 -10.24 -13.58 -10.49
CA HIS A 342 -8.78 -13.71 -10.39
C HIS A 342 -8.12 -12.39 -10.03
N ASP A 343 -6.84 -12.44 -9.63
CA ASP A 343 -6.02 -11.29 -9.26
C ASP A 343 -6.65 -10.43 -8.17
N VAL A 344 -7.18 -11.08 -7.11
CA VAL A 344 -7.93 -10.40 -6.05
C VAL A 344 -7.05 -10.14 -4.86
N VAL A 345 -6.80 -8.87 -4.54
CA VAL A 345 -6.12 -8.45 -3.30
C VAL A 345 -7.07 -8.63 -2.13
N VAL A 346 -6.66 -9.37 -1.12
CA VAL A 346 -7.45 -9.67 0.08
C VAL A 346 -6.82 -9.12 1.37
N GLY A 347 -5.66 -8.49 1.26
CA GLY A 347 -4.92 -7.87 2.34
C GLY A 347 -3.60 -7.30 1.87
N VAL A 348 -2.88 -6.66 2.78
CA VAL A 348 -1.56 -6.08 2.53
C VAL A 348 -0.56 -6.51 3.60
N THR A 349 0.71 -6.67 3.23
CA THR A 349 1.79 -6.97 4.19
C THR A 349 1.84 -5.92 5.29
N SER A 350 1.62 -6.35 6.52
CA SER A 350 1.50 -5.46 7.69
C SER A 350 2.62 -5.67 8.70
N TRP A 351 2.93 -6.90 9.08
CA TRP A 351 3.83 -7.18 10.17
C TRP A 351 4.64 -8.47 9.96
N GLY A 352 5.71 -8.62 10.72
CA GLY A 352 6.55 -9.81 10.78
C GLY A 352 6.99 -10.10 12.22
N TYR A 353 7.79 -11.13 12.43
CA TYR A 353 8.30 -11.45 13.75
C TYR A 353 9.68 -10.81 14.00
N ASN A 354 9.95 -10.43 15.25
CA ASN A 354 11.29 -10.00 15.69
C ASN A 354 12.31 -11.14 15.67
N ASP A 355 11.84 -12.37 15.85
CA ASP A 355 12.65 -13.57 15.80
C ASP A 355 12.83 -13.96 14.32
N THR A 356 14.04 -13.78 13.81
CA THR A 356 14.39 -14.07 12.41
C THR A 356 14.35 -15.56 12.06
N SER A 357 14.27 -16.44 13.06
CA SER A 357 14.02 -17.86 12.85
C SER A 357 12.57 -18.17 12.48
N VAL A 358 11.64 -17.25 12.79
CA VAL A 358 10.22 -17.36 12.44
C VAL A 358 10.00 -16.77 11.04
N LYS A 359 10.01 -17.62 10.04
CA LYS A 359 9.83 -17.22 8.64
C LYS A 359 8.35 -17.07 8.29
N GLN A 360 7.69 -16.13 8.94
CA GLN A 360 6.28 -15.84 8.76
C GLN A 360 6.04 -14.33 8.73
N GLN A 361 5.03 -13.94 7.96
CA GLN A 361 4.50 -12.57 7.93
C GLN A 361 2.99 -12.58 8.11
N GLY A 362 2.46 -11.46 8.54
CA GLY A 362 1.05 -11.23 8.68
C GLY A 362 0.55 -10.09 7.80
N ALA A 363 -0.68 -10.25 7.30
CA ALA A 363 -1.40 -9.21 6.61
C ALA A 363 -2.29 -8.42 7.56
N ALA A 364 -2.60 -7.18 7.16
CA ALA A 364 -3.86 -6.56 7.50
C ALA A 364 -4.90 -7.01 6.46
N PRO A 365 -5.86 -7.89 6.83
CA PRO A 365 -6.82 -8.43 5.89
C PRO A 365 -7.88 -7.39 5.56
N PHE A 366 -8.41 -7.47 4.36
CA PHE A 366 -9.47 -6.58 3.94
C PHE A 366 -10.81 -6.97 4.54
N THR A 367 -11.49 -5.98 5.09
CA THR A 367 -12.82 -6.11 5.68
C THR A 367 -13.75 -5.01 5.18
N SER A 368 -15.06 -5.21 5.34
CA SER A 368 -16.03 -4.14 5.09
C SER A 368 -15.82 -2.94 6.02
N GLY A 369 -15.21 -3.15 7.19
CA GLY A 369 -14.89 -2.09 8.16
C GLY A 369 -13.67 -1.25 7.80
N ASN A 370 -12.72 -1.79 7.04
CA ASN A 370 -11.52 -1.05 6.62
C ASN A 370 -11.53 -0.70 5.11
N ILE A 371 -11.19 -1.62 4.21
CA ILE A 371 -10.97 -1.29 2.80
C ILE A 371 -12.21 -0.70 2.12
N VAL A 372 -13.40 -1.25 2.40
CA VAL A 372 -14.64 -0.76 1.77
C VAL A 372 -14.93 0.68 2.21
N ASN A 373 -14.76 0.99 3.50
CA ASN A 373 -14.95 2.34 4.02
C ASN A 373 -13.91 3.32 3.45
N LEU A 374 -12.63 2.89 3.35
CA LEU A 374 -11.57 3.70 2.77
C LEU A 374 -11.86 4.02 1.30
N VAL A 375 -12.17 3.02 0.50
CA VAL A 375 -12.47 3.20 -0.93
C VAL A 375 -13.71 4.06 -1.13
N ASN A 376 -14.80 3.81 -0.39
CA ASN A 376 -16.01 4.63 -0.47
C ASN A 376 -15.73 6.10 -0.14
N THR A 377 -14.90 6.36 0.88
CA THR A 377 -14.52 7.72 1.27
C THR A 377 -13.79 8.44 0.13
N VAL A 378 -12.76 7.80 -0.45
CA VAL A 378 -11.97 8.44 -1.51
C VAL A 378 -12.71 8.52 -2.83
N CYS A 379 -13.54 7.53 -3.18
CA CYS A 379 -14.34 7.56 -4.40
C CYS A 379 -15.46 8.60 -4.34
N THR A 380 -16.01 8.86 -3.16
CA THR A 380 -16.95 9.97 -2.95
C THR A 380 -16.26 11.32 -3.15
N ALA A 381 -15.02 11.47 -2.67
CA ALA A 381 -14.26 12.71 -2.78
C ALA A 381 -13.63 12.94 -4.16
N ALA A 382 -13.24 11.85 -4.85
CA ALA A 382 -12.57 11.88 -6.16
C ALA A 382 -13.13 10.79 -7.10
N PRO A 383 -14.37 10.91 -7.60
CA PRO A 383 -15.02 9.87 -8.41
C PRO A 383 -14.22 9.47 -9.64
N ALA A 384 -13.54 10.42 -10.29
CA ALA A 384 -12.72 10.16 -11.48
C ALA A 384 -11.51 9.25 -11.22
N ALA A 385 -11.06 9.13 -9.98
CA ALA A 385 -9.97 8.22 -9.63
C ALA A 385 -10.45 6.76 -9.47
N CYS A 386 -11.76 6.54 -9.45
CA CYS A 386 -12.37 5.25 -9.21
C CYS A 386 -13.07 4.65 -10.45
N SER A 387 -13.21 5.44 -11.53
CA SER A 387 -13.97 5.09 -12.75
C SER A 387 -13.11 5.12 -14.01
#